data_565d489c18984e2b0b7065fefa5d5885
#
_entry.id   565d489c18984e2b0b7065fefa5d5885
#
_cell.length_a   1.000
_cell.length_b   1.000
_cell.length_c   1.000
_cell.angle_alpha   90.00
_cell.angle_beta   90.00
_cell.angle_gamma   90.00
#
_symmetry.space_group_name_H-M   'P 1'
#
loop_
_entity.id
_entity.type
_entity.pdbx_description
1 polymer ?
#
loop_
_entity_poly.entity_id
_entity_poly.type
_entity_poly.pdbx_seq_one_letter_code
_entity_poly.pdbx_strand_id
1 'polypeptide(L)'
;IFFTGGARVGRIVMSAAAKHLSKVTLELGGKSPTIVHKDAILKVAARRIVAGKMLNVGQTCVAPDHVHVHADIKEEFEKQVIETLKEFYGEDYSNTPDLGRIINDKHFKRISGLIEPSKVVSGGGTDESQRFIEPTILKDASMDDSAMQEEIFGPVLPMLTYNSIDELVGNIRKLPDYPLALYLFTESEEVEREVLDKTQFGGGCINNTVMHLANPNLPFGGVGESGMGAYHGKNSFDAFSHKRSILKAGTLFDIKFRYPPYKDKVNLMKKMIK
;
A
#
# COMPACT_ATOMS: atom_id res chain seq x y z
N ILE A 1 7.31 5.88 19.51
CA ILE A 1 7.32 6.96 18.51
C ILE A 1 6.40 6.52 17.37
N PHE A 2 5.57 7.44 16.88
CA PHE A 2 4.75 7.24 15.69
C PHE A 2 5.13 8.30 14.65
N PHE A 3 5.32 7.89 13.40
CA PHE A 3 5.69 8.78 12.31
C PHE A 3 5.01 8.36 11.03
N THR A 4 4.45 9.33 10.30
CA THR A 4 3.95 9.16 8.93
C THR A 4 4.69 10.10 8.00
N GLY A 5 5.19 9.59 6.87
CA GLY A 5 5.91 10.37 5.87
C GLY A 5 6.77 9.52 4.95
N GLY A 6 7.70 10.13 4.23
CA GLY A 6 8.56 9.40 3.30
C GLY A 6 9.63 8.54 3.99
N ALA A 7 10.01 7.43 3.35
CA ALA A 7 10.97 6.43 3.88
C ALA A 7 12.33 7.05 4.30
N ARG A 8 12.81 8.07 3.59
CA ARG A 8 14.05 8.78 3.96
C ARG A 8 13.99 9.36 5.37
N VAL A 9 12.90 10.02 5.74
CA VAL A 9 12.71 10.61 7.08
C VAL A 9 12.39 9.52 8.09
N GLY A 10 11.63 8.49 7.70
CA GLY A 10 11.35 7.32 8.54
C GLY A 10 12.63 6.65 9.05
N ARG A 11 13.64 6.48 8.18
CA ARG A 11 14.96 5.96 8.59
C ARG A 11 15.69 6.85 9.61
N ILE A 12 15.58 8.17 9.47
CA ILE A 12 16.13 9.12 10.44
C ILE A 12 15.44 8.96 11.80
N VAL A 13 14.11 8.89 11.80
CA VAL A 13 13.31 8.68 13.02
C VAL A 13 13.66 7.34 13.68
N MET A 14 13.76 6.26 12.91
CA MET A 14 14.15 4.95 13.42
C MET A 14 15.55 4.95 14.02
N SER A 15 16.52 5.60 13.35
CA SER A 15 17.90 5.72 13.86
C SER A 15 17.96 6.52 15.16
N ALA A 16 17.16 7.58 15.30
CA ALA A 16 17.05 8.34 16.54
C ALA A 16 16.41 7.52 17.67
N ALA A 17 15.34 6.77 17.35
CA ALA A 17 14.64 5.90 18.31
C ALA A 17 15.55 4.78 18.85
N ALA A 18 16.41 4.22 17.99
CA ALA A 18 17.34 3.16 18.36
C ALA A 18 18.31 3.58 19.47
N LYS A 19 18.73 4.85 19.54
CA LYS A 19 19.60 5.39 20.60
C LYS A 19 18.96 5.31 21.99
N HIS A 20 17.63 5.24 22.06
CA HIS A 20 16.86 5.21 23.30
C HIS A 20 16.09 3.90 23.48
N LEU A 21 16.30 2.90 22.59
CA LEU A 21 15.54 1.64 22.55
C LEU A 21 14.03 1.85 22.52
N SER A 22 13.59 2.95 21.92
CA SER A 22 12.17 3.30 21.80
C SER A 22 11.49 2.49 20.70
N LYS A 23 10.29 1.98 20.97
CA LYS A 23 9.46 1.39 19.94
C LYS A 23 9.07 2.44 18.90
N VAL A 24 8.99 2.03 17.64
CA VAL A 24 8.54 2.88 16.53
C VAL A 24 7.38 2.20 15.79
N THR A 25 6.45 3.01 15.32
CA THR A 25 5.49 2.68 14.28
C THR A 25 5.74 3.68 13.15
N LEU A 26 6.02 3.18 11.96
CA LEU A 26 6.36 3.97 10.78
C LEU A 26 5.34 3.70 9.70
N GLU A 27 4.63 4.73 9.28
CA GLU A 27 3.72 4.73 8.15
C GLU A 27 4.38 5.49 7.01
N LEU A 28 4.83 4.74 6.01
CA LEU A 28 5.64 5.27 4.92
C LEU A 28 4.87 5.21 3.61
N GLY A 29 5.51 5.44 2.50
CA GLY A 29 4.89 5.35 1.17
C GLY A 29 5.06 3.97 0.54
N GLY A 30 4.82 3.90 -0.75
CA GLY A 30 5.07 2.71 -1.56
C GLY A 30 4.35 2.75 -2.90
N LYS A 31 4.76 1.88 -3.83
CA LYS A 31 4.10 1.74 -5.13
C LYS A 31 2.96 0.74 -5.04
N SER A 32 1.79 1.20 -4.57
CA SER A 32 0.60 0.37 -4.37
C SER A 32 0.02 -0.12 -5.70
N PRO A 33 0.22 -1.41 -6.08
CA PRO A 33 -0.27 -1.95 -7.34
C PRO A 33 -1.78 -2.13 -7.31
N THR A 34 -2.40 -1.90 -8.45
CA THR A 34 -3.80 -2.27 -8.70
C THR A 34 -3.82 -3.30 -9.81
N ILE A 35 -4.48 -4.42 -9.59
CA ILE A 35 -4.54 -5.55 -10.49
C ILE A 35 -5.96 -5.66 -11.03
N VAL A 36 -6.13 -5.73 -12.35
CA VAL A 36 -7.41 -5.95 -13.00
C VAL A 36 -7.31 -7.24 -13.81
N HIS A 37 -7.91 -8.32 -13.29
CA HIS A 37 -7.92 -9.60 -13.94
C HIS A 37 -9.01 -9.68 -15.02
N LYS A 38 -8.86 -10.60 -15.97
CA LYS A 38 -9.74 -10.70 -17.14
C LYS A 38 -11.22 -10.92 -16.84
N ASP A 39 -11.55 -11.47 -15.67
CA ASP A 39 -12.92 -11.71 -15.19
C ASP A 39 -13.51 -10.55 -14.37
N ALA A 40 -12.75 -9.46 -14.17
CA ALA A 40 -13.21 -8.31 -13.41
C ALA A 40 -14.39 -7.60 -14.09
N ILE A 41 -15.28 -7.05 -13.28
CA ILE A 41 -16.37 -6.18 -13.78
C ILE A 41 -15.78 -4.80 -14.11
N LEU A 42 -15.38 -4.59 -15.37
CA LEU A 42 -14.54 -3.46 -15.81
C LEU A 42 -15.10 -2.10 -15.43
N LYS A 43 -16.40 -1.87 -15.59
CA LYS A 43 -17.04 -0.60 -15.23
C LYS A 43 -16.91 -0.31 -13.73
N VAL A 44 -17.04 -1.33 -12.88
CA VAL A 44 -16.90 -1.19 -11.42
C VAL A 44 -15.44 -0.95 -11.07
N ALA A 45 -14.53 -1.71 -11.69
CA ALA A 45 -13.09 -1.57 -11.48
C ALA A 45 -12.62 -0.15 -11.86
N ALA A 46 -12.96 0.33 -13.06
CA ALA A 46 -12.59 1.68 -13.52
C ALA A 46 -13.07 2.76 -12.55
N ARG A 47 -14.35 2.73 -12.13
CA ARG A 47 -14.92 3.73 -11.20
C ARG A 47 -14.20 3.73 -9.85
N ARG A 48 -13.94 2.56 -9.28
CA ARG A 48 -13.27 2.45 -7.97
C ARG A 48 -11.80 2.82 -8.03
N ILE A 49 -11.12 2.49 -9.14
CA ILE A 49 -9.72 2.85 -9.35
C ILE A 49 -9.58 4.34 -9.57
N VAL A 50 -10.39 4.95 -10.45
CA VAL A 50 -10.37 6.40 -10.70
C VAL A 50 -10.69 7.16 -9.41
N ALA A 51 -11.74 6.78 -8.68
CA ALA A 51 -12.09 7.43 -7.40
C ALA A 51 -10.94 7.33 -6.39
N GLY A 52 -10.34 6.15 -6.22
CA GLY A 52 -9.21 5.96 -5.30
C GLY A 52 -7.94 6.68 -5.73
N LYS A 53 -7.65 6.70 -7.05
CA LYS A 53 -6.51 7.42 -7.61
C LYS A 53 -6.65 8.93 -7.46
N MET A 54 -7.83 9.47 -7.75
CA MET A 54 -8.05 10.91 -7.74
C MET A 54 -8.37 11.48 -6.35
N LEU A 55 -8.55 10.61 -5.34
CA LEU A 55 -8.62 11.07 -3.95
C LEU A 55 -7.37 11.90 -3.63
N ASN A 56 -7.58 13.18 -3.28
CA ASN A 56 -6.49 14.15 -3.07
C ASN A 56 -5.50 14.24 -4.25
N VAL A 57 -5.99 14.05 -5.49
CA VAL A 57 -5.21 14.00 -6.74
C VAL A 57 -4.03 13.02 -6.68
N GLY A 58 -4.25 11.86 -6.07
CA GLY A 58 -3.24 10.80 -5.94
C GLY A 58 -2.16 11.07 -4.89
N GLN A 59 -2.25 12.14 -4.12
CA GLN A 59 -1.33 12.47 -3.03
C GLN A 59 -1.75 11.76 -1.74
N THR A 60 -1.84 10.44 -1.81
CA THR A 60 -2.26 9.56 -0.73
C THR A 60 -1.39 8.28 -0.78
N CYS A 61 -0.86 7.87 0.36
CA CYS A 61 0.06 6.73 0.47
C CYS A 61 -0.52 5.38 0.00
N VAL A 62 -1.84 5.27 -0.01
CA VAL A 62 -2.58 4.09 -0.51
C VAL A 62 -3.31 4.35 -1.82
N ALA A 63 -3.06 5.47 -2.50
CA ALA A 63 -3.64 5.68 -3.83
C ALA A 63 -3.18 4.55 -4.77
N PRO A 64 -4.04 4.05 -5.67
CA PRO A 64 -3.60 3.24 -6.80
C PRO A 64 -2.42 3.91 -7.51
N ASP A 65 -1.21 3.37 -7.36
CA ASP A 65 -0.02 4.01 -7.91
C ASP A 65 0.11 3.71 -9.41
N HIS A 66 -0.10 2.46 -9.78
CA HIS A 66 -0.10 1.95 -11.15
C HIS A 66 -1.08 0.78 -11.30
N VAL A 67 -1.43 0.41 -12.53
CA VAL A 67 -2.36 -0.69 -12.82
C VAL A 67 -1.65 -1.78 -13.61
N HIS A 68 -1.80 -3.02 -13.18
CA HIS A 68 -1.56 -4.22 -13.99
C HIS A 68 -2.89 -4.72 -14.53
N VAL A 69 -3.08 -4.65 -15.84
CA VAL A 69 -4.29 -5.11 -16.51
C VAL A 69 -4.00 -6.37 -17.33
N HIS A 70 -4.90 -7.37 -17.27
CA HIS A 70 -4.76 -8.56 -18.08
C HIS A 70 -4.85 -8.22 -19.57
N ALA A 71 -4.00 -8.84 -20.41
CA ALA A 71 -3.88 -8.51 -21.84
C ALA A 71 -5.21 -8.58 -22.60
N ASP A 72 -6.05 -9.57 -22.29
CA ASP A 72 -7.33 -9.80 -22.98
C ASP A 72 -8.35 -8.66 -22.82
N ILE A 73 -8.18 -7.80 -21.82
CA ILE A 73 -9.15 -6.74 -21.47
C ILE A 73 -8.55 -5.34 -21.52
N LYS A 74 -7.28 -5.20 -21.89
CA LYS A 74 -6.52 -3.95 -21.81
C LYS A 74 -7.22 -2.77 -22.47
N GLU A 75 -7.60 -2.92 -23.74
CA GLU A 75 -8.18 -1.83 -24.53
C GLU A 75 -9.55 -1.39 -23.98
N GLU A 76 -10.39 -2.37 -23.63
CA GLU A 76 -11.71 -2.09 -23.06
C GLU A 76 -11.58 -1.43 -21.68
N PHE A 77 -10.65 -1.91 -20.85
CA PHE A 77 -10.43 -1.31 -19.53
C PHE A 77 -9.88 0.13 -19.63
N GLU A 78 -8.91 0.37 -20.53
CA GLU A 78 -8.38 1.73 -20.79
C GLU A 78 -9.50 2.70 -21.17
N LYS A 79 -10.37 2.27 -22.12
CA LYS A 79 -11.54 3.04 -22.51
C LYS A 79 -12.48 3.34 -21.34
N GLN A 80 -12.79 2.33 -20.49
CA GLN A 80 -13.64 2.51 -19.30
C GLN A 80 -13.03 3.49 -18.29
N VAL A 81 -11.70 3.50 -18.11
CA VAL A 81 -11.02 4.45 -17.23
C VAL A 81 -11.14 5.88 -17.77
N ILE A 82 -10.92 6.09 -19.07
CA ILE A 82 -11.03 7.42 -19.72
C ILE A 82 -12.47 7.93 -19.65
N GLU A 83 -13.46 7.08 -19.96
CA GLU A 83 -14.87 7.44 -19.85
C GLU A 83 -15.25 7.80 -18.42
N THR A 84 -14.73 7.07 -17.43
CA THR A 84 -14.97 7.36 -16.02
C THR A 84 -14.36 8.67 -15.58
N LEU A 85 -13.17 9.03 -16.04
CA LEU A 85 -12.56 10.34 -15.76
C LEU A 85 -13.43 11.47 -16.27
N LYS A 86 -13.93 11.34 -17.51
CA LYS A 86 -14.85 12.35 -18.12
C LYS A 86 -16.18 12.41 -17.38
N GLU A 87 -16.74 11.27 -16.97
CA GLU A 87 -17.97 11.22 -16.19
C GLU A 87 -17.82 11.94 -14.83
N PHE A 88 -16.68 11.77 -14.16
CA PHE A 88 -16.47 12.32 -12.82
C PHE A 88 -16.06 13.79 -12.83
N TYR A 89 -15.25 14.21 -13.80
CA TYR A 89 -14.58 15.52 -13.77
C TYR A 89 -14.88 16.40 -14.99
N GLY A 90 -15.69 15.90 -15.94
CA GLY A 90 -16.00 16.62 -17.19
C GLY A 90 -14.89 16.51 -18.23
N GLU A 91 -15.04 17.27 -19.33
CA GLU A 91 -14.03 17.33 -20.40
C GLU A 91 -12.89 18.30 -20.09
N ASP A 92 -13.14 19.29 -19.27
CA ASP A 92 -12.15 20.30 -18.82
C ASP A 92 -11.82 20.08 -17.34
N TYR A 93 -10.74 19.33 -17.11
CA TYR A 93 -10.26 19.00 -15.77
C TYR A 93 -9.75 20.22 -14.99
N SER A 94 -9.35 21.31 -15.66
CA SER A 94 -8.75 22.48 -15.01
C SER A 94 -9.77 23.30 -14.21
N ASN A 95 -11.01 23.31 -14.66
CA ASN A 95 -12.10 24.12 -14.11
C ASN A 95 -13.02 23.37 -13.14
N THR A 96 -12.82 22.06 -12.93
CA THR A 96 -13.63 21.31 -11.95
C THR A 96 -13.22 21.67 -10.52
N PRO A 97 -14.20 21.90 -9.60
CA PRO A 97 -13.91 22.11 -8.18
C PRO A 97 -13.52 20.82 -7.44
N ASP A 98 -13.71 19.65 -8.08
CA ASP A 98 -13.54 18.35 -7.46
C ASP A 98 -12.11 17.79 -7.57
N LEU A 99 -11.22 18.49 -8.29
CA LEU A 99 -9.79 18.15 -8.37
C LEU A 99 -8.94 19.16 -7.59
N GLY A 100 -8.13 18.63 -6.65
CA GLY A 100 -7.15 19.40 -5.91
C GLY A 100 -5.95 19.86 -6.77
N ARG A 101 -4.92 20.35 -6.10
CA ARG A 101 -3.66 20.80 -6.70
C ARG A 101 -2.49 20.09 -6.02
N ILE A 102 -1.35 20.04 -6.70
CA ILE A 102 -0.12 19.48 -6.11
C ILE A 102 0.36 20.42 -5.00
N ILE A 103 0.77 19.85 -3.88
CA ILE A 103 1.03 20.57 -2.63
C ILE A 103 2.09 21.67 -2.75
N ASN A 104 3.11 21.49 -3.59
CA ASN A 104 4.18 22.45 -3.79
C ASN A 104 4.89 22.30 -5.15
N ASP A 105 5.67 23.28 -5.54
CA ASP A 105 6.35 23.34 -6.83
C ASP A 105 7.39 22.22 -7.02
N LYS A 106 8.04 21.81 -5.94
CA LYS A 106 9.00 20.68 -6.01
C LYS A 106 8.32 19.40 -6.44
N HIS A 107 7.17 19.07 -5.82
CA HIS A 107 6.41 17.87 -6.18
C HIS A 107 5.72 18.03 -7.53
N PHE A 108 5.25 19.23 -7.89
CA PHE A 108 4.74 19.51 -9.22
C PHE A 108 5.77 19.18 -10.31
N LYS A 109 6.99 19.73 -10.20
CA LYS A 109 8.08 19.47 -11.16
C LYS A 109 8.45 17.98 -11.23
N ARG A 110 8.52 17.32 -10.08
CA ARG A 110 8.82 15.89 -10.02
C ARG A 110 7.76 15.06 -10.76
N ILE A 111 6.48 15.28 -10.46
CA ILE A 111 5.37 14.50 -11.03
C ILE A 111 5.21 14.81 -12.52
N SER A 112 5.29 16.09 -12.94
CA SER A 112 5.25 16.47 -14.35
C SER A 112 6.37 15.79 -15.15
N GLY A 113 7.54 15.63 -14.56
CA GLY A 113 8.67 14.93 -15.16
C GLY A 113 8.49 13.41 -15.33
N LEU A 114 7.47 12.82 -14.70
CA LEU A 114 7.12 11.39 -14.87
C LEU A 114 6.20 11.15 -16.08
N ILE A 115 5.63 12.19 -16.66
CA ILE A 115 4.73 12.09 -17.81
C ILE A 115 5.56 11.90 -19.06
N GLU A 116 5.53 10.72 -19.62
CA GLU A 116 6.16 10.40 -20.92
C GLU A 116 5.14 10.68 -22.05
N PRO A 117 5.34 11.74 -22.87
CA PRO A 117 4.34 12.18 -23.84
C PRO A 117 3.94 11.11 -24.86
N SER A 118 4.85 10.21 -25.23
CA SER A 118 4.60 9.13 -26.18
C SER A 118 3.64 8.06 -25.65
N LYS A 119 3.47 7.97 -24.32
CA LYS A 119 2.59 6.99 -23.65
C LYS A 119 1.26 7.58 -23.18
N VAL A 120 1.08 8.90 -23.28
CA VAL A 120 -0.16 9.56 -22.85
C VAL A 120 -1.32 9.18 -23.77
N VAL A 121 -2.40 8.65 -23.18
CA VAL A 121 -3.66 8.35 -23.88
C VAL A 121 -4.80 9.25 -23.42
N SER A 122 -4.66 9.85 -22.25
CA SER A 122 -5.62 10.83 -21.72
C SER A 122 -4.90 11.77 -20.75
N GLY A 123 -5.27 13.04 -20.75
CA GLY A 123 -4.65 14.06 -19.91
C GLY A 123 -3.28 14.49 -20.43
N GLY A 124 -2.34 14.70 -19.52
CA GLY A 124 -0.96 15.12 -19.82
C GLY A 124 -0.73 16.61 -19.72
N GLY A 125 -1.79 17.42 -19.64
CA GLY A 125 -1.69 18.87 -19.47
C GLY A 125 -1.19 19.26 -18.07
N THR A 126 -0.42 20.33 -18.00
CA THR A 126 0.12 20.86 -16.74
C THR A 126 0.07 22.39 -16.73
N ASP A 127 -0.23 22.97 -15.56
CA ASP A 127 -0.13 24.42 -15.30
C ASP A 127 0.69 24.66 -14.03
N GLU A 128 1.95 25.11 -14.21
CA GLU A 128 2.87 25.37 -13.10
C GLU A 128 2.35 26.50 -12.19
N SER A 129 1.67 27.51 -12.75
CA SER A 129 1.18 28.65 -11.98
C SER A 129 0.11 28.26 -10.96
N GLN A 130 -0.66 27.23 -11.27
CA GLN A 130 -1.68 26.65 -10.40
C GLN A 130 -1.24 25.33 -9.73
N ARG A 131 -0.06 24.81 -10.02
CA ARG A 131 0.39 23.48 -9.62
C ARG A 131 -0.62 22.39 -10.03
N PHE A 132 -1.24 22.60 -11.17
CA PHE A 132 -2.22 21.68 -11.72
C PHE A 132 -1.56 20.68 -12.66
N ILE A 133 -1.89 19.40 -12.48
CA ILE A 133 -1.56 18.30 -13.39
C ILE A 133 -2.88 17.59 -13.69
N GLU A 134 -3.20 17.45 -14.97
CA GLU A 134 -4.38 16.70 -15.40
C GLU A 134 -4.31 15.24 -14.94
N PRO A 135 -5.46 14.61 -14.61
CA PRO A 135 -5.55 13.17 -14.54
C PRO A 135 -4.97 12.53 -15.81
N THR A 136 -3.84 11.86 -15.67
CA THR A 136 -3.05 11.39 -16.82
C THR A 136 -2.94 9.88 -16.83
N ILE A 137 -3.32 9.26 -17.94
CA ILE A 137 -3.20 7.81 -18.15
C ILE A 137 -2.03 7.56 -19.10
N LEU A 138 -1.09 6.72 -18.67
CA LEU A 138 0.05 6.28 -19.47
C LEU A 138 -0.17 4.81 -19.86
N LYS A 139 -0.31 4.55 -21.17
CA LYS A 139 -0.42 3.18 -21.70
C LYS A 139 0.97 2.53 -21.86
N ASP A 140 0.96 1.22 -22.02
CA ASP A 140 2.16 0.42 -22.33
C ASP A 140 3.34 0.74 -21.42
N ALA A 141 3.03 1.03 -20.15
CA ALA A 141 4.07 1.26 -19.15
C ALA A 141 4.88 -0.02 -18.91
N SER A 142 6.15 0.15 -18.67
CA SER A 142 7.08 -0.93 -18.31
C SER A 142 7.68 -0.69 -16.93
N MET A 143 8.23 -1.74 -16.33
CA MET A 143 8.89 -1.65 -15.03
C MET A 143 10.11 -0.72 -15.04
N ASP A 144 10.68 -0.43 -16.22
CA ASP A 144 11.85 0.43 -16.40
C ASP A 144 11.51 1.92 -16.56
N ASP A 145 10.22 2.25 -16.71
CA ASP A 145 9.78 3.64 -16.88
C ASP A 145 10.04 4.47 -15.62
N SER A 146 10.29 5.76 -15.80
CA SER A 146 10.53 6.69 -14.69
C SER A 146 9.37 6.71 -13.67
N ALA A 147 8.13 6.60 -14.14
CA ALA A 147 6.93 6.53 -13.30
C ALA A 147 6.87 5.24 -12.45
N MET A 148 7.70 4.23 -12.74
CA MET A 148 7.76 2.97 -11.99
C MET A 148 8.92 2.89 -10.99
N GLN A 149 9.84 3.86 -10.96
CA GLN A 149 11.04 3.82 -10.12
C GLN A 149 10.81 4.32 -8.68
N GLU A 150 9.80 5.15 -8.46
CA GLU A 150 9.42 5.67 -7.15
C GLU A 150 7.90 5.86 -7.03
N GLU A 151 7.40 6.05 -5.82
CA GLU A 151 5.99 6.41 -5.57
C GLU A 151 5.62 7.68 -6.33
N ILE A 152 4.56 7.63 -7.13
CA ILE A 152 4.13 8.77 -7.96
C ILE A 152 3.61 9.91 -7.10
N PHE A 153 2.71 9.61 -6.16
CA PHE A 153 2.08 10.59 -5.26
C PHE A 153 1.46 11.78 -6.02
N GLY A 154 0.70 11.45 -7.06
CA GLY A 154 0.09 12.42 -7.98
C GLY A 154 -0.89 11.77 -8.97
N PRO A 155 -1.53 12.56 -9.86
CA PRO A 155 -2.63 12.13 -10.72
C PRO A 155 -2.18 11.41 -12.01
N VAL A 156 -1.03 10.76 -11.99
CA VAL A 156 -0.52 9.99 -13.14
C VAL A 156 -0.71 8.51 -12.86
N LEU A 157 -1.32 7.77 -13.77
CA LEU A 157 -1.65 6.36 -13.65
C LEU A 157 -1.04 5.55 -14.80
N PRO A 158 0.14 4.95 -14.60
CA PRO A 158 0.72 4.00 -15.56
C PRO A 158 -0.09 2.70 -15.61
N MET A 159 -0.30 2.19 -16.83
CA MET A 159 -0.98 0.92 -17.09
C MET A 159 0.00 -0.07 -17.72
N LEU A 160 0.31 -1.14 -17.00
CA LEU A 160 1.13 -2.27 -17.44
C LEU A 160 0.23 -3.42 -17.84
N THR A 161 0.70 -4.26 -18.77
CA THR A 161 -0.03 -5.44 -19.21
C THR A 161 0.62 -6.70 -18.64
N TYR A 162 -0.17 -7.72 -18.32
CA TYR A 162 0.31 -9.05 -17.95
C TYR A 162 -0.54 -10.14 -18.60
N ASN A 163 0.03 -11.34 -18.82
CA ASN A 163 -0.62 -12.47 -19.45
C ASN A 163 -0.86 -13.65 -18.50
N SER A 164 -0.11 -13.72 -17.42
CA SER A 164 -0.23 -14.78 -16.41
C SER A 164 -0.01 -14.25 -15.00
N ILE A 165 -0.55 -14.96 -14.00
CA ILE A 165 -0.35 -14.60 -12.59
C ILE A 165 1.14 -14.66 -12.20
N ASP A 166 1.89 -15.60 -12.74
CA ASP A 166 3.33 -15.70 -12.44
C ASP A 166 4.10 -14.49 -12.99
N GLU A 167 3.77 -14.00 -14.20
CA GLU A 167 4.33 -12.75 -14.75
C GLU A 167 3.96 -11.55 -13.86
N LEU A 168 2.68 -11.43 -13.49
CA LEU A 168 2.18 -10.39 -12.59
C LEU A 168 2.94 -10.38 -11.26
N VAL A 169 3.03 -11.53 -10.60
CA VAL A 169 3.76 -11.68 -9.33
C VAL A 169 5.25 -11.36 -9.50
N GLY A 170 5.84 -11.78 -10.63
CA GLY A 170 7.21 -11.43 -11.01
C GLY A 170 7.42 -9.92 -11.11
N ASN A 171 6.48 -9.20 -11.71
CA ASN A 171 6.53 -7.74 -11.82
C ASN A 171 6.34 -7.05 -10.46
N ILE A 172 5.39 -7.50 -9.64
CA ILE A 172 5.19 -6.95 -8.28
C ILE A 172 6.45 -7.14 -7.42
N ARG A 173 7.15 -8.27 -7.54
CA ARG A 173 8.40 -8.53 -6.80
C ARG A 173 9.59 -7.67 -7.25
N LYS A 174 9.52 -7.08 -8.45
CA LYS A 174 10.52 -6.13 -8.94
C LYS A 174 10.29 -4.69 -8.49
N LEU A 175 9.15 -4.41 -7.85
CA LEU A 175 8.92 -3.09 -7.27
C LEU A 175 10.04 -2.74 -6.29
N PRO A 176 10.44 -1.47 -6.19
CA PRO A 176 11.54 -1.06 -5.31
C PRO A 176 11.26 -1.36 -3.84
N ASP A 177 10.00 -1.45 -3.46
CA ASP A 177 9.55 -1.61 -2.08
C ASP A 177 8.38 -2.59 -1.99
N TYR A 178 8.18 -3.20 -0.81
CA TYR A 178 6.92 -3.88 -0.52
C TYR A 178 5.79 -2.84 -0.45
N PRO A 179 4.70 -3.03 -1.21
CA PRO A 179 3.61 -2.05 -1.25
C PRO A 179 2.94 -1.84 0.10
N LEU A 180 2.56 -0.60 0.40
CA LEU A 180 1.68 -0.32 1.54
C LEU A 180 0.28 -0.89 1.30
N ALA A 181 -0.25 -0.78 0.07
CA ALA A 181 -1.51 -1.37 -0.31
C ALA A 181 -1.41 -2.18 -1.61
N LEU A 182 -2.27 -3.20 -1.74
CA LEU A 182 -2.51 -3.94 -2.97
C LEU A 182 -4.01 -4.01 -3.23
N TYR A 183 -4.41 -3.79 -4.47
CA TYR A 183 -5.80 -3.85 -4.89
C TYR A 183 -5.96 -4.90 -6.00
N LEU A 184 -6.93 -5.78 -5.84
CA LEU A 184 -7.21 -6.83 -6.82
C LEU A 184 -8.67 -6.77 -7.23
N PHE A 185 -8.92 -6.71 -8.53
CA PHE A 185 -10.25 -6.80 -9.14
C PHE A 185 -10.36 -8.12 -9.89
N THR A 186 -11.19 -9.02 -9.39
CA THR A 186 -11.47 -10.35 -9.92
C THR A 186 -12.78 -10.88 -9.33
N GLU A 187 -13.46 -11.79 -10.03
CA GLU A 187 -14.58 -12.57 -9.54
C GLU A 187 -14.16 -14.01 -9.18
N SER A 188 -12.88 -14.36 -9.35
CA SER A 188 -12.34 -15.70 -9.10
C SER A 188 -11.66 -15.80 -7.73
N GLU A 189 -12.21 -16.62 -6.83
CA GLU A 189 -11.58 -16.94 -5.54
C GLU A 189 -10.22 -17.64 -5.68
N GLU A 190 -9.99 -18.35 -6.80
CA GLU A 190 -8.71 -19.00 -7.07
C GLU A 190 -7.63 -17.94 -7.35
N VAL A 191 -7.93 -16.98 -8.23
CA VAL A 191 -7.03 -15.85 -8.53
C VAL A 191 -6.77 -15.02 -7.30
N GLU A 192 -7.82 -14.72 -6.51
CA GLU A 192 -7.67 -14.01 -5.24
C GLU A 192 -6.67 -14.70 -4.33
N ARG A 193 -6.86 -15.99 -4.07
CA ARG A 193 -5.96 -16.78 -3.21
C ARG A 193 -4.54 -16.81 -3.76
N GLU A 194 -4.39 -17.07 -5.06
CA GLU A 194 -3.07 -17.17 -5.68
C GLU A 194 -2.28 -15.85 -5.59
N VAL A 195 -2.92 -14.71 -5.86
CA VAL A 195 -2.27 -13.40 -5.76
C VAL A 195 -1.93 -13.06 -4.32
N LEU A 196 -2.85 -13.26 -3.38
CA LEU A 196 -2.62 -12.95 -1.97
C LEU A 196 -1.52 -13.82 -1.36
N ASP A 197 -1.45 -15.10 -1.70
CA ASP A 197 -0.45 -16.03 -1.16
C ASP A 197 0.96 -15.77 -1.73
N LYS A 198 1.05 -15.27 -2.98
CA LYS A 198 2.34 -15.08 -3.68
C LYS A 198 2.92 -13.67 -3.52
N THR A 199 2.18 -12.71 -2.97
CA THR A 199 2.61 -11.31 -2.83
C THR A 199 2.68 -10.87 -1.37
N GLN A 200 3.54 -9.90 -1.08
CA GLN A 200 3.67 -9.32 0.27
C GLN A 200 3.36 -7.83 0.21
N PHE A 201 2.48 -7.36 1.08
CA PHE A 201 2.02 -5.97 1.16
C PHE A 201 1.46 -5.67 2.55
N GLY A 202 1.24 -4.39 2.87
CA GLY A 202 0.71 -3.97 4.16
C GLY A 202 -0.75 -4.32 4.38
N GLY A 203 -1.60 -3.93 3.45
CA GLY A 203 -3.04 -4.22 3.47
C GLY A 203 -3.66 -4.01 2.10
N GLY A 204 -4.97 -4.22 1.92
CA GLY A 204 -5.56 -4.06 0.60
C GLY A 204 -7.07 -4.27 0.52
N CYS A 205 -7.58 -4.27 -0.70
CA CYS A 205 -8.98 -4.56 -0.98
C CYS A 205 -9.10 -5.51 -2.16
N ILE A 206 -10.09 -6.39 -2.09
CA ILE A 206 -10.61 -7.11 -3.25
C ILE A 206 -11.80 -6.34 -3.78
N ASN A 207 -11.83 -6.13 -5.10
CA ASN A 207 -12.87 -5.39 -5.81
C ASN A 207 -13.13 -3.97 -5.28
N ASN A 208 -12.15 -3.35 -4.61
CA ASN A 208 -12.22 -1.97 -4.13
C ASN A 208 -10.82 -1.34 -4.05
N THR A 209 -10.75 -0.05 -3.73
CA THR A 209 -9.51 0.66 -3.45
C THR A 209 -9.65 1.48 -2.16
N VAL A 210 -8.55 1.74 -1.46
CA VAL A 210 -8.48 2.68 -0.32
C VAL A 210 -9.33 2.29 0.90
N MET A 211 -10.51 1.72 0.73
CA MET A 211 -11.53 1.53 1.78
C MET A 211 -11.11 0.64 2.97
N HIS A 212 -10.05 -0.16 2.84
CA HIS A 212 -9.52 -0.94 3.96
C HIS A 212 -9.04 -0.06 5.13
N LEU A 213 -8.56 1.15 4.82
CA LEU A 213 -8.13 2.10 5.87
C LEU A 213 -9.30 2.77 6.61
N ALA A 214 -10.51 2.76 6.04
CA ALA A 214 -11.68 3.36 6.67
C ALA A 214 -12.28 2.47 7.78
N ASN A 215 -11.92 1.17 7.82
CA ASN A 215 -12.43 0.26 8.82
C ASN A 215 -11.53 0.24 10.08
N PRO A 216 -12.01 0.76 11.23
CA PRO A 216 -11.21 0.86 12.45
C PRO A 216 -10.86 -0.51 13.08
N ASN A 217 -11.51 -1.60 12.64
CA ASN A 217 -11.22 -2.95 13.13
C ASN A 217 -10.10 -3.65 12.34
N LEU A 218 -9.71 -3.11 11.19
CA LEU A 218 -8.57 -3.62 10.42
C LEU A 218 -7.29 -2.93 10.87
N PRO A 219 -6.19 -3.67 11.11
CA PRO A 219 -4.89 -3.06 11.31
C PRO A 219 -4.46 -2.35 10.02
N PHE A 220 -3.85 -1.18 10.17
CA PHE A 220 -3.25 -0.47 9.06
C PHE A 220 -1.76 -0.28 9.31
N GLY A 221 -0.93 -0.68 8.36
CA GLY A 221 0.52 -0.57 8.44
C GLY A 221 1.22 -1.24 7.28
N GLY A 222 2.45 -0.81 7.02
CA GLY A 222 3.28 -1.28 5.93
C GLY A 222 4.25 -2.41 6.34
N VAL A 223 5.03 -2.84 5.35
CA VAL A 223 6.07 -3.87 5.49
C VAL A 223 7.37 -3.37 4.87
N GLY A 224 8.48 -3.44 5.59
CA GLY A 224 9.79 -3.02 5.10
C GLY A 224 9.82 -1.52 4.77
N GLU A 225 10.03 -1.17 3.52
CA GLU A 225 10.11 0.23 3.07
C GLU A 225 8.76 0.97 3.15
N SER A 226 7.63 0.26 3.13
CA SER A 226 6.30 0.88 3.29
C SER A 226 5.92 1.10 4.75
N GLY A 227 6.65 0.53 5.71
CA GLY A 227 6.41 0.83 7.11
C GLY A 227 6.79 -0.28 8.08
N MET A 228 6.55 -0.02 9.36
CA MET A 228 6.81 -0.94 10.48
C MET A 228 5.75 -0.74 11.55
N GLY A 229 5.19 -1.84 12.03
CA GLY A 229 4.10 -1.82 13.00
C GLY A 229 2.74 -1.60 12.33
N ALA A 230 1.72 -1.41 13.15
CA ALA A 230 0.36 -1.16 12.68
C ALA A 230 -0.41 -0.31 13.69
N TYR A 231 -1.45 0.36 13.22
CA TYR A 231 -2.36 1.14 14.05
C TYR A 231 -3.82 0.97 13.57
N HIS A 232 -4.73 1.79 13.96
CA HIS A 232 -6.18 1.72 13.93
C HIS A 232 -6.78 0.89 15.08
N GLY A 233 -7.86 1.41 15.65
CA GLY A 233 -8.63 0.77 16.72
C GLY A 233 -7.74 0.23 17.84
N LYS A 234 -7.93 -1.06 18.15
CA LYS A 234 -7.15 -1.75 19.19
C LYS A 234 -5.65 -1.77 18.91
N ASN A 235 -5.22 -1.82 17.64
CA ASN A 235 -3.80 -1.82 17.30
C ASN A 235 -3.12 -0.50 17.69
N SER A 236 -3.82 0.64 17.59
CA SER A 236 -3.31 1.92 18.10
C SER A 236 -3.06 1.87 19.60
N PHE A 237 -4.01 1.33 20.38
CA PHE A 237 -3.83 1.16 21.82
C PHE A 237 -2.64 0.26 22.13
N ASP A 238 -2.51 -0.87 21.44
CA ASP A 238 -1.41 -1.81 21.65
C ASP A 238 -0.05 -1.20 21.24
N ALA A 239 0.01 -0.40 20.17
CA ALA A 239 1.23 0.28 19.70
C ALA A 239 1.79 1.26 20.73
N PHE A 240 0.91 1.99 21.44
CA PHE A 240 1.30 2.96 22.47
C PHE A 240 1.32 2.39 23.90
N SER A 241 1.07 1.08 24.07
CA SER A 241 1.01 0.43 25.37
C SER A 241 2.13 -0.58 25.55
N HIS A 242 2.44 -0.87 26.82
CA HIS A 242 3.31 -1.98 27.19
C HIS A 242 2.51 -3.03 27.97
N LYS A 243 2.44 -4.25 27.46
CA LYS A 243 1.80 -5.39 28.16
C LYS A 243 2.78 -5.94 29.19
N ARG A 244 2.44 -5.84 30.47
CA ARG A 244 3.23 -6.36 31.59
C ARG A 244 2.58 -7.63 32.13
N SER A 245 3.33 -8.73 32.10
CA SER A 245 2.89 -10.00 32.67
C SER A 245 3.23 -10.07 34.17
N ILE A 246 2.24 -10.42 35.00
CA ILE A 246 2.42 -10.63 36.43
C ILE A 246 1.88 -12.00 36.79
N LEU A 247 2.75 -12.88 37.31
CA LEU A 247 2.35 -14.15 37.89
C LEU A 247 2.14 -13.97 39.41
N LYS A 248 0.93 -14.21 39.90
CA LYS A 248 0.63 -14.27 41.33
C LYS A 248 0.60 -15.73 41.76
N ALA A 249 1.56 -16.16 42.56
CA ALA A 249 1.60 -17.50 43.13
C ALA A 249 0.93 -17.55 44.52
N GLY A 250 0.26 -18.65 44.82
CA GLY A 250 -0.23 -18.95 46.16
C GLY A 250 0.93 -19.28 47.10
N THR A 251 0.74 -19.06 48.41
CA THR A 251 1.76 -19.33 49.46
C THR A 251 1.43 -20.54 50.34
N LEU A 252 0.22 -21.10 50.17
CA LEU A 252 -0.23 -22.24 50.98
C LEU A 252 0.42 -23.56 50.57
N PHE A 253 0.89 -23.68 49.31
CA PHE A 253 1.51 -24.84 48.79
C PHE A 253 2.80 -24.48 48.04
N ASP A 254 3.91 -25.10 48.43
CA ASP A 254 5.18 -24.87 47.81
C ASP A 254 5.82 -26.17 47.30
N ILE A 255 6.30 -26.15 46.08
CA ILE A 255 6.84 -27.31 45.40
C ILE A 255 8.34 -27.45 45.75
N LYS A 256 8.68 -28.17 46.78
CA LYS A 256 10.04 -28.29 47.34
C LYS A 256 11.11 -28.72 46.34
N PHE A 257 10.77 -29.50 45.31
CA PHE A 257 11.76 -29.90 44.29
C PHE A 257 12.24 -28.76 43.38
N ARG A 258 11.58 -27.61 43.40
CA ARG A 258 12.04 -26.39 42.67
C ARG A 258 13.31 -25.80 43.25
N TYR A 259 13.68 -26.19 44.46
CA TYR A 259 14.80 -25.62 45.22
C TYR A 259 15.93 -26.59 45.38
N PRO A 260 17.19 -26.08 45.52
CA PRO A 260 18.33 -26.92 45.87
C PRO A 260 18.14 -27.58 47.26
N PRO A 261 18.84 -28.67 47.51
CA PRO A 261 19.76 -29.38 46.62
C PRO A 261 19.02 -30.21 45.56
N TYR A 262 19.50 -30.13 44.31
CA TYR A 262 18.82 -30.77 43.18
C TYR A 262 19.12 -32.28 43.05
N LYS A 263 20.32 -32.71 43.43
CA LYS A 263 20.77 -34.15 43.39
C LYS A 263 20.07 -34.92 42.23
N ASP A 264 19.26 -35.92 42.53
CA ASP A 264 18.58 -36.79 41.57
C ASP A 264 17.32 -36.16 40.92
N LYS A 265 16.96 -34.93 41.32
CA LYS A 265 15.75 -34.25 40.82
C LYS A 265 15.86 -33.71 39.38
N VAL A 266 17.09 -33.62 38.84
CA VAL A 266 17.33 -33.06 37.50
C VAL A 266 16.55 -33.80 36.42
N ASN A 267 16.45 -35.14 36.51
CA ASN A 267 15.71 -35.96 35.53
C ASN A 267 14.18 -35.72 35.62
N LEU A 268 13.67 -35.47 36.82
CA LEU A 268 12.27 -35.12 37.03
C LEU A 268 11.96 -33.73 36.47
N MET A 269 12.84 -32.76 36.72
CA MET A 269 12.71 -31.40 36.16
C MET A 269 12.73 -31.36 34.62
N LYS A 270 13.63 -32.14 34.01
CA LYS A 270 13.69 -32.27 32.54
C LYS A 270 12.40 -32.81 31.92
N LYS A 271 11.64 -33.65 32.63
CA LYS A 271 10.35 -34.17 32.16
C LYS A 271 9.22 -33.16 32.27
N MET A 272 9.33 -32.17 33.16
CA MET A 272 8.29 -31.14 33.37
C MET A 272 8.46 -29.92 32.46
N ILE A 273 9.63 -29.72 31.87
CA ILE A 273 9.93 -28.58 30.97
C ILE A 273 9.66 -28.94 29.48
N LYS A 274 9.41 -30.21 29.19
CA LYS A 274 8.93 -30.69 27.89
C LYS A 274 7.41 -30.56 27.81
#